data_562c582b6554d050a3395ab4aad5ac09
#
_entry.id   562c582b6554d050a3395ab4aad5ac09
#
_cell.length_a   1.000
_cell.length_b   1.000
_cell.length_c   1.000
_cell.angle_alpha   90.00
_cell.angle_beta   90.00
_cell.angle_gamma   90.00
#
_symmetry.space_group_name_H-M   'P 1'
#
loop_
_entity.id
_entity.type
_entity.pdbx_description
1 polymer ?
#
loop_
_entity_poly.entity_id
_entity_poly.type
_entity_poly.pdbx_seq_one_letter_code
_entity_poly.pdbx_strand_id
1 'polypeptide(L)'
;VDALSTDGGCIPRNVTLKAGLELVDLDGLTMLEFVKKASLMPARILNLSSKGHLSVGADADICLADPIAKAPVRVISGGNTVFENGKIFNGTPTAFTTRKGLDFYNDQGIPAREVNPSFEPLNRLN
;
A
#
# COMPACT_ATOMS: atom_id res chain seq x y z
N VAL A 1 7.41 15.17 -2.92
CA VAL A 1 7.40 13.74 -2.55
C VAL A 1 6.27 13.06 -3.31
N ASP A 2 6.58 12.02 -4.10
CA ASP A 2 5.60 11.36 -4.96
C ASP A 2 4.88 10.22 -4.26
N ALA A 3 5.57 9.50 -3.37
CA ALA A 3 5.01 8.43 -2.56
C ALA A 3 5.49 8.52 -1.11
N LEU A 4 4.72 7.96 -0.19
CA LEU A 4 5.09 7.82 1.23
C LEU A 4 5.67 6.44 1.49
N SER A 5 6.73 6.41 2.29
CA SER A 5 7.38 5.18 2.77
C SER A 5 7.80 5.35 4.22
N THR A 6 7.83 4.26 4.97
CA THR A 6 8.24 4.26 6.38
C THR A 6 9.74 4.09 6.58
N ASP A 7 10.50 3.75 5.53
CA ASP A 7 11.93 3.40 5.66
C ASP A 7 12.16 2.39 6.80
N GLY A 8 11.50 1.25 6.70
CA GLY A 8 11.28 0.26 7.78
C GLY A 8 12.52 -0.37 8.43
N GLY A 9 13.70 0.24 8.33
CA GLY A 9 14.89 -0.15 9.09
C GLY A 9 14.91 0.41 10.51
N CYS A 10 14.42 1.63 10.70
CA CYS A 10 14.47 2.37 11.97
C CYS A 10 13.08 2.72 12.52
N ILE A 11 12.04 2.71 11.69
CA ILE A 11 10.68 3.11 12.05
C ILE A 11 9.74 1.91 11.87
N PRO A 12 8.78 1.69 12.77
CA PRO A 12 7.77 0.64 12.62
C PRO A 12 7.02 0.79 11.28
N ARG A 13 6.86 -0.31 10.55
CA ARG A 13 6.25 -0.31 9.21
C ARG A 13 4.76 0.02 9.19
N ASN A 14 4.09 -0.05 10.33
CA ASN A 14 2.64 0.18 10.47
C ASN A 14 2.27 1.64 10.77
N VAL A 15 3.20 2.58 10.72
CA VAL A 15 2.93 3.98 11.08
C VAL A 15 2.41 4.85 9.93
N THR A 16 2.46 4.39 8.68
CA THR A 16 2.12 5.20 7.51
C THR A 16 0.70 5.80 7.62
N LEU A 17 -0.29 5.01 8.03
CA LEU A 17 -1.66 5.49 8.18
C LEU A 17 -1.76 6.57 9.24
N LYS A 18 -1.23 6.30 10.45
CA LYS A 18 -1.28 7.25 11.56
C LYS A 18 -0.55 8.55 11.22
N ALA A 19 0.70 8.46 10.79
CA ALA A 19 1.50 9.65 10.46
C ALA A 19 0.90 10.45 9.29
N GLY A 20 0.34 9.77 8.29
CA GLY A 20 -0.34 10.45 7.18
C GLY A 20 -1.58 11.20 7.61
N LEU A 21 -2.42 10.62 8.49
CA LEU A 21 -3.59 11.29 9.05
C LEU A 21 -3.20 12.43 10.00
N GLU A 22 -2.08 12.32 10.72
CA GLU A 22 -1.54 13.43 11.52
C GLU A 22 -1.10 14.59 10.63
N LEU A 23 -0.46 14.32 9.48
CA LEU A 23 -0.10 15.36 8.52
C LEU A 23 -1.33 16.04 7.90
N VAL A 24 -2.42 15.31 7.71
CA VAL A 24 -3.69 15.90 7.26
C VAL A 24 -4.27 16.85 8.33
N ASP A 25 -4.26 16.46 9.59
CA ASP A 25 -4.75 17.30 10.70
C ASP A 25 -3.91 18.58 10.88
N LEU A 26 -2.63 18.53 10.52
CA LEU A 26 -1.70 19.65 10.57
C LEU A 26 -1.69 20.51 9.29
N ASP A 27 -2.62 20.30 8.39
CA ASP A 27 -2.69 20.96 7.07
C ASP A 27 -1.41 20.76 6.20
N GLY A 28 -0.59 19.76 6.51
CA GLY A 28 0.61 19.42 5.74
C GLY A 28 0.30 18.66 4.45
N LEU A 29 -0.85 17.99 4.41
CA LEU A 29 -1.40 17.28 3.24
C LEU A 29 -2.93 17.38 3.27
N THR A 30 -3.55 17.41 2.11
CA THR A 30 -4.99 17.10 2.01
C THR A 30 -5.22 15.60 2.13
N MET A 31 -6.41 15.18 2.54
CA MET A 31 -6.77 13.75 2.57
C MET A 31 -6.57 13.08 1.22
N LEU A 32 -6.92 13.76 0.12
CA LEU A 32 -6.75 13.23 -1.23
C LEU A 32 -5.27 13.02 -1.58
N GLU A 33 -4.41 13.97 -1.23
CA GLU A 33 -2.96 13.84 -1.45
C GLU A 33 -2.37 12.71 -0.62
N PHE A 34 -2.79 12.57 0.64
CA PHE A 34 -2.37 11.46 1.48
C PHE A 34 -2.72 10.11 0.85
N VAL A 35 -3.99 9.91 0.47
CA VAL A 35 -4.45 8.64 -0.14
C VAL A 35 -3.72 8.38 -1.46
N LYS A 36 -3.54 9.39 -2.31
CA LYS A 36 -2.76 9.24 -3.55
C LYS A 36 -1.33 8.80 -3.27
N LYS A 37 -0.63 9.47 -2.35
CA LYS A 37 0.78 9.20 -2.02
C LYS A 37 0.98 7.87 -1.29
N ALA A 38 0.00 7.41 -0.52
CA ALA A 38 0.08 6.16 0.23
C ALA A 38 -0.37 4.92 -0.56
N SER A 39 -1.17 5.08 -1.62
CA SER A 39 -1.77 3.95 -2.36
C SER A 39 -1.50 4.02 -3.86
N LEU A 40 -2.05 5.03 -4.54
CA LEU A 40 -2.02 5.11 -6.01
C LEU A 40 -0.61 5.29 -6.55
N MET A 41 0.17 6.19 -5.96
CA MET A 41 1.52 6.50 -6.46
C MET A 41 2.50 5.34 -6.27
N PRO A 42 2.56 4.65 -5.11
CA PRO A 42 3.35 3.42 -4.97
C PRO A 42 2.99 2.35 -6.00
N ALA A 43 1.69 2.13 -6.24
CA ALA A 43 1.24 1.16 -7.23
C ALA A 43 1.71 1.53 -8.65
N ARG A 44 1.63 2.81 -9.03
CA ARG A 44 2.11 3.31 -10.33
C ARG A 44 3.63 3.19 -10.48
N ILE A 45 4.41 3.55 -9.44
CA ILE A 45 5.87 3.41 -9.44
C ILE A 45 6.28 1.95 -9.68
N LEU A 46 5.54 1.01 -9.08
CA LEU A 46 5.78 -0.43 -9.24
C LEU A 46 5.10 -1.02 -10.49
N ASN A 47 4.42 -0.20 -11.29
CA ASN A 47 3.67 -0.61 -12.48
C ASN A 47 2.61 -1.69 -12.18
N LEU A 48 1.91 -1.54 -11.06
CA LEU A 48 0.84 -2.44 -10.60
C LEU A 48 -0.53 -1.85 -10.98
N SER A 49 -0.97 -2.09 -12.20
CA SER A 49 -2.18 -1.47 -12.77
C SER A 49 -3.49 -1.88 -12.08
N SER A 50 -3.51 -3.01 -11.35
CA SER A 50 -4.70 -3.48 -10.62
C SER A 50 -4.74 -3.01 -9.16
N LYS A 51 -3.76 -2.21 -8.69
CA LYS A 51 -3.64 -1.81 -7.29
C LYS A 51 -3.68 -0.28 -7.09
N GLY A 52 -3.96 0.12 -5.85
CA GLY A 52 -3.92 1.52 -5.44
C GLY A 52 -5.15 2.35 -5.82
N HIS A 53 -6.21 1.74 -6.33
CA HIS A 53 -7.47 2.38 -6.71
C HIS A 53 -8.65 1.42 -6.54
N LEU A 54 -9.88 1.97 -6.58
CA LEU A 54 -11.14 1.22 -6.37
C LEU A 54 -11.98 1.10 -7.66
N SER A 55 -11.35 1.21 -8.82
CA SER A 55 -12.05 1.05 -10.10
C SER A 55 -12.48 -0.40 -10.33
N VAL A 56 -13.50 -0.60 -11.16
CA VAL A 56 -13.93 -1.94 -11.57
C VAL A 56 -12.77 -2.72 -12.19
N GLY A 57 -12.54 -3.94 -11.73
CA GLY A 57 -11.43 -4.79 -12.15
C GLY A 57 -10.13 -4.62 -11.34
N ALA A 58 -10.08 -3.68 -10.40
CA ALA A 58 -8.95 -3.60 -9.46
C ALA A 58 -8.99 -4.74 -8.43
N ASP A 59 -7.82 -5.04 -7.87
CA ASP A 59 -7.71 -5.96 -6.74
C ASP A 59 -8.51 -5.40 -5.54
N ALA A 60 -9.22 -6.28 -4.83
CA ALA A 60 -10.00 -5.88 -3.66
C ALA A 60 -9.10 -5.70 -2.43
N ASP A 61 -8.20 -4.70 -2.49
CA ASP A 61 -7.32 -4.28 -1.40
C ASP A 61 -7.86 -2.96 -0.82
N ILE A 62 -8.51 -3.03 0.35
CA ILE A 62 -9.24 -1.89 0.91
C ILE A 62 -8.85 -1.71 2.38
N CYS A 63 -8.52 -0.49 2.77
CA CYS A 63 -8.35 -0.11 4.16
C CYS A 63 -9.47 0.86 4.57
N LEU A 64 -10.33 0.44 5.50
CA LEU A 64 -11.27 1.31 6.18
C LEU A 64 -10.59 1.83 7.44
N ALA A 65 -10.48 3.13 7.57
CA ALA A 65 -9.80 3.77 8.68
C ALA A 65 -10.72 4.77 9.40
N ASP A 66 -10.54 4.88 10.70
CA ASP A 66 -11.09 5.96 11.51
C ASP A 66 -10.13 7.15 11.49
N PRO A 67 -10.49 8.30 10.92
CA PRO A 67 -9.62 9.45 10.83
C PRO A 67 -9.39 10.12 12.21
N ILE A 68 -10.32 9.99 13.15
CA ILE A 68 -10.20 10.55 14.50
C ILE A 68 -9.26 9.69 15.35
N ALA A 69 -9.49 8.39 15.36
CA ALA A 69 -8.61 7.43 16.06
C ALA A 69 -7.26 7.22 15.34
N LYS A 70 -7.14 7.66 14.09
CA LYS A 70 -5.95 7.47 13.22
C LYS A 70 -5.52 6.00 13.14
N ALA A 71 -6.50 5.12 13.03
CA ALA A 71 -6.30 3.69 13.10
C ALA A 71 -7.15 2.94 12.05
N PRO A 72 -6.70 1.76 11.59
CA PRO A 72 -7.53 0.94 10.72
C PRO A 72 -8.68 0.31 11.53
N VAL A 73 -9.87 0.30 10.95
CA VAL A 73 -11.05 -0.41 11.45
C VAL A 73 -11.15 -1.79 10.82
N ARG A 74 -10.96 -1.85 9.50
CA ARG A 74 -10.93 -3.09 8.73
C ARG A 74 -9.93 -2.98 7.58
N VAL A 75 -9.20 -4.07 7.34
CA VAL A 75 -8.33 -4.20 6.16
C VAL A 75 -8.72 -5.45 5.40
N ILE A 76 -8.94 -5.28 4.11
CA ILE A 76 -9.26 -6.33 3.15
C ILE A 76 -8.07 -6.44 2.20
N SER A 77 -7.60 -7.65 1.95
CA SER A 77 -6.54 -7.93 0.98
C SER A 77 -6.96 -9.09 0.08
N GLY A 78 -6.95 -8.85 -1.23
CA GLY A 78 -7.42 -9.81 -2.22
C GLY A 78 -8.87 -10.28 -1.95
N GLY A 79 -9.74 -9.40 -1.45
CA GLY A 79 -11.12 -9.69 -1.11
C GLY A 79 -11.35 -10.36 0.25
N ASN A 80 -10.28 -10.70 1.00
CA ASN A 80 -10.39 -11.34 2.30
C ASN A 80 -10.10 -10.34 3.42
N THR A 81 -10.89 -10.36 4.50
CA THR A 81 -10.61 -9.55 5.69
C THR A 81 -9.37 -10.11 6.39
N VAL A 82 -8.32 -9.30 6.50
CA VAL A 82 -7.04 -9.65 7.16
C VAL A 82 -6.86 -8.94 8.50
N PHE A 83 -7.63 -7.89 8.74
CA PHE A 83 -7.69 -7.17 10.02
C PHE A 83 -9.09 -6.61 10.23
N GLU A 84 -9.61 -6.69 11.45
CA GLU A 84 -10.87 -6.07 11.86
C GLU A 84 -10.90 -5.83 13.37
N ASN A 85 -11.20 -4.60 13.78
CA ASN A 85 -11.39 -4.21 15.18
C ASN A 85 -10.28 -4.72 16.13
N GLY A 86 -9.02 -4.52 15.75
CA GLY A 86 -7.86 -4.94 16.55
C GLY A 86 -7.47 -6.41 16.43
N LYS A 87 -8.21 -7.22 15.67
CA LYS A 87 -7.90 -8.63 15.43
C LYS A 87 -7.25 -8.83 14.07
N ILE A 88 -6.17 -9.58 14.04
CA ILE A 88 -5.49 -9.98 12.79
C ILE A 88 -5.98 -11.38 12.41
N PHE A 89 -6.33 -11.54 11.14
CA PHE A 89 -6.71 -12.82 10.55
C PHE A 89 -5.57 -13.31 9.63
N ASN A 90 -5.53 -14.62 9.41
CA ASN A 90 -4.53 -15.20 8.53
C ASN A 90 -4.71 -14.70 7.10
N GLY A 91 -3.61 -14.24 6.51
CA GLY A 91 -3.51 -13.86 5.10
C GLY A 91 -2.25 -14.46 4.50
N THR A 92 -2.27 -14.73 3.19
CA THR A 92 -1.08 -15.16 2.47
C THR A 92 -0.37 -13.93 1.92
N PRO A 93 0.85 -13.61 2.38
CA PRO A 93 1.60 -12.49 1.83
C PRO A 93 2.00 -12.78 0.39
N THR A 94 2.02 -11.74 -0.45
CA THR A 94 2.59 -11.81 -1.80
C THR A 94 3.84 -10.94 -1.85
N ALA A 95 4.96 -11.53 -2.22
CA ALA A 95 6.20 -10.80 -2.43
C ALA A 95 6.16 -10.07 -3.79
N PHE A 96 6.42 -8.76 -3.78
CA PHE A 96 6.67 -8.01 -5.02
C PHE A 96 8.17 -7.95 -5.25
N THR A 97 8.64 -8.50 -6.35
CA THR A 97 10.08 -8.65 -6.61
C THR A 97 10.40 -8.45 -8.09
N THR A 98 11.67 -8.25 -8.40
CA THR A 98 12.15 -8.27 -9.78
C THR A 98 12.23 -9.71 -10.29
N ARG A 99 12.43 -9.89 -11.61
CA ARG A 99 12.58 -11.20 -12.24
C ARG A 99 13.57 -12.11 -11.50
N LYS A 100 14.68 -11.56 -11.04
CA LYS A 100 15.73 -12.33 -10.33
C LYS A 100 15.28 -12.89 -8.97
N GLY A 101 14.30 -12.27 -8.33
CA GLY A 101 13.82 -12.72 -7.02
C GLY A 101 12.67 -13.72 -7.09
N LEU A 102 12.06 -13.93 -8.26
CA LEU A 102 10.89 -14.82 -8.39
C LEU A 102 11.21 -16.24 -7.96
N ASP A 103 12.30 -16.81 -8.48
CA ASP A 103 12.68 -18.20 -8.19
C ASP A 103 12.94 -18.37 -6.70
N PHE A 104 13.66 -17.44 -6.06
CA PHE A 104 13.92 -17.48 -4.62
C PHE A 104 12.64 -17.54 -3.79
N TYR A 105 11.64 -16.70 -4.06
CA TYR A 105 10.40 -16.69 -3.30
C TYR A 105 9.53 -17.92 -3.60
N ASN A 106 9.49 -18.37 -4.85
CA ASN A 106 8.77 -19.58 -5.24
C ASN A 106 9.34 -20.82 -4.56
N ASP A 107 10.67 -20.95 -4.48
CA ASP A 107 11.35 -22.05 -3.79
C ASP A 107 11.04 -22.07 -2.28
N GLN A 108 10.74 -20.92 -1.69
CA GLN A 108 10.32 -20.81 -0.30
C GLN A 108 8.79 -21.01 -0.10
N GLY A 109 8.04 -21.30 -1.16
CA GLY A 109 6.59 -21.43 -1.11
C GLY A 109 5.85 -20.12 -0.83
N ILE A 110 6.49 -18.97 -1.06
CA ILE A 110 5.92 -17.64 -0.89
C ILE A 110 5.40 -17.16 -2.24
N PRO A 111 4.10 -16.88 -2.39
CA PRO A 111 3.57 -16.31 -3.62
C PRO A 111 4.33 -15.03 -4.00
N ALA A 112 4.82 -14.97 -5.22
CA ALA A 112 5.60 -13.85 -5.70
C ALA A 112 5.03 -13.28 -7.01
N ARG A 113 5.14 -11.97 -7.18
CA ARG A 113 4.71 -11.25 -8.38
C ARG A 113 5.84 -10.36 -8.88
N GLU A 114 6.15 -10.48 -10.16
CA GLU A 114 7.14 -9.62 -10.80
C GLU A 114 6.64 -8.19 -10.87
N VAL A 115 7.52 -7.25 -10.54
CA VAL A 115 7.30 -5.82 -10.73
C VAL A 115 8.39 -5.24 -11.62
N ASN A 116 7.98 -4.36 -12.52
CA ASN A 116 8.86 -3.59 -13.39
C ASN A 116 8.68 -2.09 -13.02
N PRO A 117 9.47 -1.57 -12.07
CA PRO A 117 9.34 -0.19 -11.62
C PRO A 117 9.48 0.77 -12.79
N SER A 118 8.57 1.74 -12.88
CA SER A 118 8.67 2.84 -13.82
C SER A 118 9.47 3.97 -13.18
N PHE A 119 10.59 4.34 -13.81
CA PHE A 119 11.41 5.49 -13.42
C PHE A 119 11.08 6.75 -14.24
N GLU A 120 9.99 6.73 -15.01
CA GLU A 120 9.53 7.93 -15.72
C GLU A 120 9.09 9.00 -14.71
N PRO A 121 9.47 10.29 -14.93
CA PRO A 121 9.01 11.35 -14.06
C PRO A 121 7.49 11.41 -14.02
N LEU A 122 6.90 11.33 -12.82
CA LEU A 122 5.46 11.33 -12.60
C LEU A 122 4.76 12.66 -12.98
N ASN A 123 5.51 13.66 -13.44
CA ASN A 123 5.03 14.97 -13.89
C ASN A 123 4.13 14.92 -15.15
N ARG A 124 3.95 13.76 -15.78
CA ARG A 124 3.08 13.60 -16.96
C ARG A 124 1.69 13.03 -16.64
N LEU A 125 1.35 12.92 -15.36
CA LEU A 125 0.09 12.34 -14.90
C LEU A 125 -0.86 13.45 -14.42
N ASN A 126 -1.19 14.40 -15.30
CA ASN A 126 -2.32 15.32 -15.13
C ASN A 126 -3.63 14.57 -15.37
#